data_c854c4a29a78fba74acde06d872820ff
#
_entry.id   c854c4a29a78fba74acde06d872820ff
#
_cell.length_a   1.000
_cell.length_b   1.000
_cell.length_c   1.000
_cell.angle_alpha   90.00
_cell.angle_beta   90.00
_cell.angle_gamma   90.00
#
_symmetry.space_group_name_H-M   'P 1'
#
loop_
_entity.id
_entity.type
_entity.pdbx_description
1 polymer ?
#
loop_
_entity_poly.entity_id
_entity_poly.type
_entity_poly.pdbx_seq_one_letter_code
_entity_poly.pdbx_strand_id
1 'polypeptide(L)'
;MTSHIIPLALPKGTEKVCELCQKRAYLQCARCRVTYYCDAEHQHSDWIGIHKRICQLLIPIRTPSLFSMQRAGRIENLLKTKELIEICRLVAESKLSEGKHEEAVPAAQACLRCSVDVYGPNTVQLVPAYLLLADANMGMGNLALVAELMSQAEWAVLKSPECGYAVHHRLHRSMGCLHTATGHFEAALFHFANDIYFASEEYGLDSTVTCGGYFLMADVFVKQGEPAIVHSLYKEVAETWHSHLAKLLQSHIQNLQKNPDTTEPAFDKGQQVEVGKILRSILEFEQDETRKEPAQVALVAHSLAMLSYLGGDVTRVSHLPRSAEVNIRLTRSHVQLVNFPLRDCNSHNK
;
A
#
# COMPACT_ATOMS: atom_id res chain seq x y z
N MET A 1 -0.73 28.81 -7.67
CA MET A 1 -1.18 29.47 -8.93
C MET A 1 -2.69 29.36 -9.03
N THR A 2 -3.36 30.33 -8.48
CA THR A 2 -4.83 30.41 -8.37
C THR A 2 -5.36 31.45 -9.35
N SER A 3 -6.53 31.18 -9.93
CA SER A 3 -7.36 32.20 -10.54
C SER A 3 -8.77 32.12 -9.95
N HIS A 4 -9.42 33.28 -9.76
CA HIS A 4 -10.79 33.31 -9.27
C HIS A 4 -11.76 32.87 -10.36
N ILE A 5 -12.81 32.15 -9.95
CA ILE A 5 -13.94 31.85 -10.84
C ILE A 5 -14.74 33.14 -11.05
N ILE A 6 -14.99 33.50 -12.30
CA ILE A 6 -15.84 34.62 -12.65
C ILE A 6 -17.29 34.08 -12.77
N PRO A 7 -18.19 34.34 -11.78
CA PRO A 7 -19.52 33.73 -11.77
C PRO A 7 -20.36 34.06 -12.99
N LEU A 8 -20.19 35.29 -13.55
CA LEU A 8 -20.90 35.74 -14.73
C LEU A 8 -20.48 35.03 -16.03
N ALA A 9 -19.31 34.38 -16.04
CA ALA A 9 -18.84 33.61 -17.20
C ALA A 9 -19.32 32.16 -17.18
N LEU A 10 -20.02 31.71 -16.13
CA LEU A 10 -20.54 30.35 -16.02
C LEU A 10 -21.98 30.32 -16.61
N PRO A 11 -22.33 29.26 -17.36
CA PRO A 11 -23.71 29.01 -17.76
C PRO A 11 -24.62 28.95 -16.53
N LYS A 12 -25.85 29.46 -16.64
CA LYS A 12 -26.82 29.39 -15.55
C LYS A 12 -27.06 27.94 -15.14
N GLY A 13 -27.00 27.67 -13.83
CA GLY A 13 -27.24 26.33 -13.27
C GLY A 13 -26.01 25.39 -13.18
N THR A 14 -24.81 25.83 -13.60
CA THR A 14 -23.59 25.04 -13.45
C THR A 14 -22.76 25.56 -12.28
N GLU A 15 -23.11 25.17 -11.07
CA GLU A 15 -22.24 25.42 -9.92
C GLU A 15 -21.00 24.55 -10.02
N LYS A 16 -19.83 25.16 -9.77
CA LYS A 16 -18.56 24.44 -9.67
C LYS A 16 -18.34 24.03 -8.23
N VAL A 17 -17.90 22.80 -8.02
CA VAL A 17 -17.66 22.23 -6.70
C VAL A 17 -16.17 21.95 -6.51
N CYS A 18 -15.73 21.99 -5.26
CA CYS A 18 -14.36 21.73 -4.85
C CYS A 18 -14.01 20.26 -5.10
N GLU A 19 -12.82 20.01 -5.64
CA GLU A 19 -12.32 18.64 -5.89
C GLU A 19 -12.24 17.78 -4.61
N LEU A 20 -11.99 18.37 -3.46
CA LEU A 20 -11.78 17.62 -2.22
C LEU A 20 -13.05 17.52 -1.36
N CYS A 21 -13.75 18.63 -1.11
CA CYS A 21 -14.85 18.65 -0.15
C CYS A 21 -16.24 18.77 -0.79
N GLN A 22 -16.35 18.85 -2.12
CA GLN A 22 -17.60 18.99 -2.90
C GLN A 22 -18.44 20.22 -2.53
N LYS A 23 -17.95 21.12 -1.68
CA LYS A 23 -18.58 22.42 -1.42
C LYS A 23 -18.40 23.34 -2.62
N ARG A 24 -19.20 24.42 -2.67
CA ARG A 24 -19.11 25.44 -3.73
C ARG A 24 -17.68 25.94 -3.89
N ALA A 25 -17.20 26.00 -5.13
CA ALA A 25 -15.86 26.43 -5.46
C ALA A 25 -15.81 27.92 -5.82
N TYR A 26 -14.71 28.58 -5.45
CA TYR A 26 -14.41 29.99 -5.73
C TYR A 26 -13.11 30.18 -6.51
N LEU A 27 -12.24 29.17 -6.49
CA LEU A 27 -10.94 29.18 -7.15
C LEU A 27 -10.88 28.08 -8.22
N GLN A 28 -10.06 28.33 -9.24
CA GLN A 28 -9.74 27.32 -10.25
C GLN A 28 -8.23 27.22 -10.45
N CYS A 29 -7.75 26.07 -10.90
CA CYS A 29 -6.37 25.90 -11.29
C CYS A 29 -6.07 26.79 -12.51
N ALA A 30 -5.10 27.69 -12.39
CA ALA A 30 -4.72 28.59 -13.49
C ALA A 30 -4.04 27.87 -14.67
N ARG A 31 -3.52 26.65 -14.46
CA ARG A 31 -2.85 25.84 -15.50
C ARG A 31 -3.84 25.06 -16.36
N CYS A 32 -4.66 24.19 -15.75
CA CYS A 32 -5.60 23.35 -16.49
C CYS A 32 -6.97 24.00 -16.72
N ARG A 33 -7.41 24.88 -15.82
CA ARG A 33 -8.73 25.57 -15.82
C ARG A 33 -9.95 24.60 -15.79
N VAL A 34 -9.72 23.33 -15.45
CA VAL A 34 -10.78 22.30 -15.40
C VAL A 34 -10.95 21.67 -14.01
N THR A 35 -10.23 22.20 -13.01
CA THR A 35 -10.33 21.80 -11.60
C THR A 35 -10.62 23.02 -10.73
N TYR A 36 -11.44 22.80 -9.70
CA TYR A 36 -12.03 23.87 -8.92
C TYR A 36 -11.90 23.61 -7.42
N TYR A 37 -11.78 24.68 -6.61
CA TYR A 37 -11.52 24.59 -5.17
C TYR A 37 -12.32 25.63 -4.40
N CYS A 38 -12.74 25.30 -3.17
CA CYS A 38 -13.41 26.26 -2.29
C CYS A 38 -12.42 27.32 -1.77
N ASP A 39 -11.16 26.93 -1.51
CA ASP A 39 -10.13 27.78 -0.95
C ASP A 39 -8.72 27.40 -1.45
N ALA A 40 -7.71 28.14 -1.00
CA ALA A 40 -6.31 27.93 -1.38
C ALA A 40 -5.70 26.70 -0.68
N GLU A 41 -6.20 26.32 0.49
CA GLU A 41 -5.72 25.18 1.27
C GLU A 41 -6.07 23.88 0.55
N HIS A 42 -7.32 23.70 0.14
CA HIS A 42 -7.73 22.55 -0.65
C HIS A 42 -7.03 22.48 -2.02
N GLN A 43 -6.77 23.64 -2.65
CA GLN A 43 -5.97 23.64 -3.87
C GLN A 43 -4.53 23.19 -3.63
N HIS A 44 -3.93 23.58 -2.51
CA HIS A 44 -2.55 23.20 -2.14
C HIS A 44 -2.47 21.71 -1.81
N SER A 45 -3.41 21.21 -1.01
CA SER A 45 -3.50 19.80 -0.64
C SER A 45 -3.67 18.90 -1.88
N ASP A 46 -4.58 19.25 -2.80
CA ASP A 46 -4.75 18.53 -4.05
C ASP A 46 -3.49 18.61 -4.94
N TRP A 47 -2.83 19.80 -4.98
CA TRP A 47 -1.62 19.97 -5.77
C TRP A 47 -0.48 19.06 -5.33
N ILE A 48 -0.25 18.93 -4.02
CA ILE A 48 0.77 18.06 -3.45
C ILE A 48 0.34 16.59 -3.56
N GLY A 49 -0.92 16.30 -3.27
CA GLY A 49 -1.47 14.96 -3.25
C GLY A 49 -1.41 14.28 -4.63
N ILE A 50 -1.91 14.96 -5.66
CA ILE A 50 -2.05 14.34 -6.99
C ILE A 50 -2.02 15.32 -8.14
N HIS A 51 -2.64 16.52 -8.00
CA HIS A 51 -2.96 17.38 -9.14
C HIS A 51 -1.72 17.82 -9.94
N LYS A 52 -0.58 18.02 -9.29
CA LYS A 52 0.69 18.32 -9.96
C LYS A 52 1.03 17.31 -11.06
N ARG A 53 0.72 16.04 -10.87
CA ARG A 53 0.99 14.96 -11.84
C ARG A 53 -0.05 14.87 -12.94
N ILE A 54 -1.34 15.07 -12.59
CA ILE A 54 -2.46 14.82 -13.49
C ILE A 54 -3.02 16.10 -14.14
N CYS A 55 -2.53 17.27 -13.78
CA CYS A 55 -3.05 18.59 -14.20
C CYS A 55 -3.29 18.67 -15.71
N GLN A 56 -2.31 18.27 -16.53
CA GLN A 56 -2.43 18.33 -17.98
C GLN A 56 -3.28 17.19 -18.56
N LEU A 57 -3.28 16.05 -17.91
CA LEU A 57 -4.05 14.86 -18.32
C LEU A 57 -5.57 15.08 -18.16
N LEU A 58 -5.98 15.95 -17.24
CA LEU A 58 -7.38 16.28 -17.00
C LEU A 58 -8.01 17.14 -18.10
N ILE A 59 -7.20 17.94 -18.83
CA ILE A 59 -7.71 18.88 -19.84
C ILE A 59 -8.52 18.16 -20.93
N PRO A 60 -7.97 17.17 -21.65
CA PRO A 60 -8.70 16.50 -22.72
C PRO A 60 -9.92 15.71 -22.22
N ILE A 61 -9.89 15.25 -20.97
CA ILE A 61 -10.98 14.46 -20.37
C ILE A 61 -12.15 15.36 -19.98
N ARG A 62 -11.85 16.54 -19.41
CA ARG A 62 -12.86 17.45 -18.83
C ARG A 62 -13.28 18.59 -19.76
N THR A 63 -12.60 18.76 -20.90
CA THR A 63 -12.95 19.79 -21.88
C THR A 63 -13.84 19.16 -22.96
N PRO A 64 -15.12 19.58 -23.08
CA PRO A 64 -15.97 19.10 -24.16
C PRO A 64 -15.38 19.46 -25.53
N SER A 65 -15.22 18.47 -26.40
CA SER A 65 -14.85 18.69 -27.79
C SER A 65 -15.83 17.98 -28.71
N LEU A 66 -16.01 18.49 -29.94
CA LEU A 66 -16.84 17.81 -30.95
C LEU A 66 -16.34 16.38 -31.21
N PHE A 67 -15.02 16.17 -31.16
CA PHE A 67 -14.41 14.86 -31.29
C PHE A 67 -14.76 13.91 -30.13
N SER A 68 -14.81 14.42 -28.89
CA SER A 68 -15.15 13.59 -27.73
C SER A 68 -16.61 13.09 -27.76
N MET A 69 -17.48 13.70 -28.56
CA MET A 69 -18.85 13.23 -28.78
C MET A 69 -18.94 12.07 -29.76
N GLN A 70 -17.94 11.88 -30.62
CA GLN A 70 -17.84 10.76 -31.54
C GLN A 70 -17.48 9.46 -30.79
N ARG A 71 -17.85 8.30 -31.37
CA ARG A 71 -17.57 6.99 -30.75
C ARG A 71 -16.09 6.78 -30.47
N ALA A 72 -15.23 7.14 -31.42
CA ALA A 72 -13.77 7.03 -31.27
C ALA A 72 -13.23 7.91 -30.14
N GLY A 73 -13.69 9.17 -30.03
CA GLY A 73 -13.30 10.08 -28.95
C GLY A 73 -13.77 9.64 -27.57
N ARG A 74 -14.94 8.98 -27.50
CA ARG A 74 -15.43 8.40 -26.22
C ARG A 74 -14.55 7.24 -25.76
N ILE A 75 -14.12 6.37 -26.68
CA ILE A 75 -13.22 5.25 -26.37
C ILE A 75 -11.86 5.79 -25.92
N GLU A 76 -11.32 6.77 -26.64
CA GLU A 76 -10.04 7.40 -26.25
C GLU A 76 -10.09 8.06 -24.87
N ASN A 77 -11.16 8.80 -24.56
CA ASN A 77 -11.34 9.39 -23.24
C ASN A 77 -11.48 8.33 -22.14
N LEU A 78 -12.17 7.21 -22.42
CA LEU A 78 -12.27 6.09 -21.50
C LEU A 78 -10.89 5.49 -21.18
N LEU A 79 -10.05 5.29 -22.19
CA LEU A 79 -8.69 4.77 -22.01
C LEU A 79 -7.82 5.74 -21.18
N LYS A 80 -7.87 7.03 -21.48
CA LYS A 80 -7.19 8.07 -20.72
C LYS A 80 -7.66 8.13 -19.27
N THR A 81 -8.96 7.96 -19.03
CA THR A 81 -9.49 7.94 -17.65
C THR A 81 -9.05 6.69 -16.89
N LYS A 82 -8.94 5.52 -17.56
CA LYS A 82 -8.37 4.31 -16.94
C LYS A 82 -6.89 4.48 -16.58
N GLU A 83 -6.11 5.09 -17.46
CA GLU A 83 -4.72 5.44 -17.16
C GLU A 83 -4.62 6.40 -15.96
N LEU A 84 -5.53 7.37 -15.88
CA LEU A 84 -5.60 8.30 -14.77
C LEU A 84 -5.94 7.60 -13.44
N ILE A 85 -6.85 6.63 -13.44
CA ILE A 85 -7.16 5.79 -12.26
C ILE A 85 -5.88 5.11 -11.76
N GLU A 86 -5.10 4.51 -12.66
CA GLU A 86 -3.88 3.81 -12.31
C GLU A 86 -2.82 4.76 -11.73
N ILE A 87 -2.61 5.94 -12.33
CA ILE A 87 -1.70 6.96 -11.79
C ILE A 87 -2.13 7.39 -10.39
N CYS A 88 -3.43 7.65 -10.18
CA CYS A 88 -3.95 8.05 -8.87
C CYS A 88 -3.78 6.94 -7.83
N ARG A 89 -4.03 5.68 -8.21
CA ARG A 89 -3.85 4.51 -7.34
C ARG A 89 -2.40 4.39 -6.88
N LEU A 90 -1.45 4.37 -7.83
CA LEU A 90 -0.03 4.24 -7.54
C LEU A 90 0.51 5.39 -6.65
N VAL A 91 0.04 6.62 -6.88
CA VAL A 91 0.44 7.77 -6.05
C VAL A 91 -0.10 7.64 -4.63
N ALA A 92 -1.37 7.24 -4.47
CA ALA A 92 -1.95 7.05 -3.15
C ALA A 92 -1.24 5.91 -2.38
N GLU A 93 -1.03 4.76 -3.01
CA GLU A 93 -0.32 3.63 -2.42
C GLU A 93 1.12 3.99 -2.00
N SER A 94 1.85 4.74 -2.84
CA SER A 94 3.20 5.22 -2.50
C SER A 94 3.18 6.13 -1.26
N LYS A 95 2.20 7.03 -1.15
CA LYS A 95 2.09 7.91 0.02
C LYS A 95 1.65 7.16 1.27
N LEU A 96 0.77 6.18 1.14
CA LEU A 96 0.37 5.31 2.25
C LEU A 96 1.54 4.50 2.78
N SER A 97 2.36 3.93 1.92
CA SER A 97 3.57 3.19 2.34
C SER A 97 4.59 4.09 3.05
N GLU A 98 4.64 5.39 2.72
CA GLU A 98 5.44 6.40 3.40
C GLU A 98 4.82 6.87 4.74
N GLY A 99 3.59 6.45 5.07
CA GLY A 99 2.83 6.91 6.24
C GLY A 99 2.24 8.31 6.10
N LYS A 100 2.19 8.87 4.89
CA LYS A 100 1.65 10.19 4.57
C LYS A 100 0.18 10.14 4.22
N HIS A 101 -0.64 9.74 5.20
CA HIS A 101 -2.07 9.48 5.00
C HIS A 101 -2.83 10.69 4.47
N GLU A 102 -2.59 11.88 5.03
CA GLU A 102 -3.25 13.12 4.59
C GLU A 102 -2.93 13.46 3.13
N GLU A 103 -1.68 13.31 2.70
CA GLU A 103 -1.28 13.54 1.31
C GLU A 103 -1.80 12.46 0.34
N ALA A 104 -2.19 11.28 0.83
CA ALA A 104 -2.75 10.20 0.03
C ALA A 104 -4.23 10.44 -0.32
N VAL A 105 -4.98 11.15 0.55
CA VAL A 105 -6.43 11.37 0.38
C VAL A 105 -6.80 11.98 -0.96
N PRO A 106 -6.17 13.07 -1.46
CA PRO A 106 -6.53 13.65 -2.75
C PRO A 106 -6.39 12.67 -3.91
N ALA A 107 -5.33 11.85 -3.91
CA ALA A 107 -5.10 10.84 -4.93
C ALA A 107 -6.14 9.70 -4.86
N ALA A 108 -6.45 9.21 -3.66
CA ALA A 108 -7.46 8.18 -3.45
C ALA A 108 -8.88 8.67 -3.83
N GLN A 109 -9.23 9.93 -3.51
CA GLN A 109 -10.49 10.54 -3.93
C GLN A 109 -10.57 10.71 -5.46
N ALA A 110 -9.48 11.13 -6.11
CA ALA A 110 -9.41 11.24 -7.57
C ALA A 110 -9.56 9.85 -8.23
N CYS A 111 -8.91 8.83 -7.67
CA CYS A 111 -9.04 7.44 -8.09
C CYS A 111 -10.51 6.98 -8.04
N LEU A 112 -11.20 7.19 -6.92
CA LEU A 112 -12.60 6.80 -6.76
C LEU A 112 -13.52 7.54 -7.74
N ARG A 113 -13.38 8.87 -7.90
CA ARG A 113 -14.19 9.64 -8.86
C ARG A 113 -14.03 9.15 -10.28
N CYS A 114 -12.78 9.01 -10.73
CA CYS A 114 -12.49 8.50 -12.08
C CYS A 114 -13.02 7.07 -12.27
N SER A 115 -12.96 6.24 -11.22
CA SER A 115 -13.52 4.88 -11.27
C SER A 115 -15.04 4.89 -11.41
N VAL A 116 -15.73 5.78 -10.69
CA VAL A 116 -17.19 5.96 -10.85
C VAL A 116 -17.56 6.43 -12.27
N ASP A 117 -16.77 7.34 -12.84
CA ASP A 117 -16.98 7.82 -14.21
C ASP A 117 -16.80 6.71 -15.26
N VAL A 118 -15.90 5.75 -15.01
CA VAL A 118 -15.60 4.65 -15.95
C VAL A 118 -16.54 3.46 -15.78
N TYR A 119 -16.78 3.05 -14.54
CA TYR A 119 -17.48 1.79 -14.23
C TYR A 119 -18.93 1.98 -13.80
N GLY A 120 -19.33 3.22 -13.52
CA GLY A 120 -20.63 3.54 -12.95
C GLY A 120 -20.70 3.31 -11.43
N PRO A 121 -21.74 3.83 -10.77
CA PRO A 121 -21.91 3.68 -9.33
C PRO A 121 -22.29 2.23 -8.95
N ASN A 122 -21.96 1.82 -7.74
CA ASN A 122 -22.33 0.54 -7.13
C ASN A 122 -21.85 -0.72 -7.90
N THR A 123 -20.70 -0.64 -8.54
CA THR A 123 -20.07 -1.77 -9.23
C THR A 123 -18.90 -2.32 -8.42
N VAL A 124 -18.63 -3.62 -8.55
CA VAL A 124 -17.51 -4.26 -7.83
C VAL A 124 -16.14 -3.70 -8.21
N GLN A 125 -16.03 -3.13 -9.40
CA GLN A 125 -14.81 -2.47 -9.87
C GLN A 125 -14.44 -1.21 -9.07
N LEU A 126 -15.37 -0.68 -8.25
CA LEU A 126 -15.11 0.44 -7.35
C LEU A 126 -14.48 0.00 -6.02
N VAL A 127 -14.58 -1.28 -5.66
CA VAL A 127 -14.10 -1.78 -4.36
C VAL A 127 -12.63 -1.41 -4.11
N PRO A 128 -11.69 -1.61 -5.04
CA PRO A 128 -10.29 -1.21 -4.81
C PRO A 128 -10.12 0.28 -4.48
N ALA A 129 -10.92 1.16 -5.11
CA ALA A 129 -10.86 2.59 -4.87
C ALA A 129 -11.51 3.00 -3.53
N TYR A 130 -12.58 2.32 -3.12
CA TYR A 130 -13.16 2.49 -1.77
C TYR A 130 -12.16 2.08 -0.69
N LEU A 131 -11.50 0.91 -0.84
CA LEU A 131 -10.51 0.42 0.11
C LEU A 131 -9.31 1.36 0.21
N LEU A 132 -8.80 1.85 -0.93
CA LEU A 132 -7.69 2.79 -0.97
C LEU A 132 -8.01 4.11 -0.23
N LEU A 133 -9.22 4.65 -0.42
CA LEU A 133 -9.66 5.85 0.28
C LEU A 133 -9.91 5.58 1.78
N ALA A 134 -10.38 4.38 2.11
CA ALA A 134 -10.56 3.96 3.49
C ALA A 134 -9.21 3.83 4.21
N ASP A 135 -8.19 3.23 3.60
CA ASP A 135 -6.85 3.09 4.17
C ASP A 135 -6.23 4.46 4.48
N ALA A 136 -6.39 5.45 3.58
CA ALA A 136 -5.93 6.81 3.81
C ALA A 136 -6.64 7.45 5.02
N ASN A 137 -7.96 7.27 5.15
CA ASN A 137 -8.74 7.83 6.26
C ASN A 137 -8.56 7.06 7.57
N MET A 138 -8.25 5.76 7.50
CA MET A 138 -7.91 4.94 8.68
C MET A 138 -6.70 5.51 9.40
N GLY A 139 -5.63 5.82 8.66
CA GLY A 139 -4.41 6.41 9.23
C GLY A 139 -4.60 7.81 9.82
N MET A 140 -5.67 8.52 9.43
CA MET A 140 -6.06 9.82 10.02
C MET A 140 -7.07 9.70 11.17
N GLY A 141 -7.55 8.49 11.47
CA GLY A 141 -8.57 8.26 12.52
C GLY A 141 -9.99 8.66 12.12
N ASN A 142 -10.29 8.90 10.84
CA ASN A 142 -11.62 9.26 10.33
C ASN A 142 -12.54 8.02 10.24
N LEU A 143 -12.71 7.30 11.34
CA LEU A 143 -13.35 5.97 11.39
C LEU A 143 -14.81 5.99 10.89
N ALA A 144 -15.55 7.09 11.08
CA ALA A 144 -16.92 7.21 10.58
C ALA A 144 -16.97 7.17 9.04
N LEU A 145 -16.08 7.90 8.35
CA LEU A 145 -15.98 7.87 6.89
C LEU A 145 -15.49 6.50 6.41
N VAL A 146 -14.54 5.88 7.12
CA VAL A 146 -14.08 4.53 6.81
C VAL A 146 -15.24 3.53 6.86
N ALA A 147 -16.08 3.58 7.89
CA ALA A 147 -17.26 2.71 8.00
C ALA A 147 -18.24 2.90 6.84
N GLU A 148 -18.45 4.14 6.40
CA GLU A 148 -19.30 4.44 5.24
C GLU A 148 -18.71 3.83 3.95
N LEU A 149 -17.41 4.03 3.71
CA LEU A 149 -16.72 3.48 2.53
C LEU A 149 -16.73 1.94 2.53
N MET A 150 -16.55 1.32 3.69
CA MET A 150 -16.64 -0.14 3.84
C MET A 150 -18.05 -0.65 3.53
N SER A 151 -19.09 0.02 4.02
CA SER A 151 -20.47 -0.35 3.71
C SER A 151 -20.79 -0.26 2.21
N GLN A 152 -20.24 0.75 1.51
CA GLN A 152 -20.39 0.87 0.06
C GLN A 152 -19.64 -0.24 -0.68
N ALA A 153 -18.43 -0.58 -0.23
CA ALA A 153 -17.64 -1.67 -0.80
C ALA A 153 -18.33 -3.04 -0.60
N GLU A 154 -18.81 -3.31 0.62
CA GLU A 154 -19.53 -4.53 0.95
C GLU A 154 -20.81 -4.68 0.11
N TRP A 155 -21.58 -3.60 -0.02
CA TRP A 155 -22.77 -3.59 -0.87
C TRP A 155 -22.46 -3.91 -2.34
N ALA A 156 -21.37 -3.37 -2.88
CA ALA A 156 -20.94 -3.65 -4.25
C ALA A 156 -20.55 -5.13 -4.44
N VAL A 157 -19.87 -5.72 -3.44
CA VAL A 157 -19.50 -7.14 -3.42
C VAL A 157 -20.74 -8.03 -3.32
N LEU A 158 -21.67 -7.73 -2.42
CA LEU A 158 -22.92 -8.49 -2.26
C LEU A 158 -23.77 -8.53 -3.54
N LYS A 159 -23.72 -7.47 -4.34
CA LYS A 159 -24.41 -7.43 -5.65
C LYS A 159 -23.70 -8.20 -6.76
N SER A 160 -22.48 -8.61 -6.54
CA SER A 160 -21.63 -9.28 -7.53
C SER A 160 -21.08 -10.59 -6.96
N PRO A 161 -21.92 -11.61 -6.75
CA PRO A 161 -21.53 -12.85 -6.07
C PRO A 161 -20.40 -13.62 -6.78
N GLU A 162 -20.17 -13.31 -8.06
CA GLU A 162 -19.08 -13.91 -8.87
C GLU A 162 -17.76 -13.11 -8.77
N CYS A 163 -17.66 -12.11 -7.87
CA CYS A 163 -16.39 -11.41 -7.68
C CYS A 163 -15.35 -12.37 -7.10
N GLY A 164 -14.12 -12.33 -7.64
CA GLY A 164 -13.04 -13.25 -7.26
C GLY A 164 -12.59 -13.12 -5.80
N TYR A 165 -11.93 -14.15 -5.30
CA TYR A 165 -11.40 -14.21 -3.94
C TYR A 165 -10.47 -13.03 -3.60
N ALA A 166 -9.73 -12.52 -4.58
CA ALA A 166 -8.89 -11.33 -4.44
C ALA A 166 -9.64 -10.08 -3.96
N VAL A 167 -10.92 -9.92 -4.31
CA VAL A 167 -11.75 -8.81 -3.84
C VAL A 167 -12.24 -9.07 -2.43
N HIS A 168 -12.71 -10.29 -2.16
CA HIS A 168 -13.21 -10.67 -0.84
C HIS A 168 -12.14 -10.55 0.23
N HIS A 169 -10.93 -11.10 -0.01
CA HIS A 169 -9.86 -11.04 0.98
C HIS A 169 -9.51 -9.59 1.34
N ARG A 170 -9.37 -8.69 0.34
CA ARG A 170 -9.05 -7.28 0.59
C ARG A 170 -10.13 -6.55 1.37
N LEU A 171 -11.41 -6.78 1.03
CA LEU A 171 -12.53 -6.21 1.76
C LEU A 171 -12.52 -6.67 3.23
N HIS A 172 -12.42 -7.97 3.47
CA HIS A 172 -12.39 -8.52 4.82
C HIS A 172 -11.19 -8.03 5.63
N ARG A 173 -10.01 -7.88 5.02
CA ARG A 173 -8.83 -7.30 5.65
C ARG A 173 -9.09 -5.87 6.14
N SER A 174 -9.62 -5.01 5.29
CA SER A 174 -9.94 -3.62 5.65
C SER A 174 -11.05 -3.53 6.71
N MET A 175 -12.07 -4.41 6.65
CA MET A 175 -13.10 -4.54 7.68
C MET A 175 -12.49 -4.97 9.03
N GLY A 176 -11.60 -5.95 9.03
CA GLY A 176 -10.87 -6.39 10.23
C GLY A 176 -10.06 -5.25 10.85
N CYS A 177 -9.36 -4.46 10.03
CA CYS A 177 -8.63 -3.28 10.50
C CYS A 177 -9.55 -2.23 11.13
N LEU A 178 -10.71 -1.94 10.52
CA LEU A 178 -11.70 -1.02 11.07
C LEU A 178 -12.22 -1.50 12.43
N HIS A 179 -12.60 -2.77 12.54
CA HIS A 179 -13.08 -3.34 13.79
C HIS A 179 -12.00 -3.38 14.88
N THR A 180 -10.74 -3.61 14.50
CA THR A 180 -9.58 -3.50 15.41
C THR A 180 -9.41 -2.08 15.94
N ALA A 181 -9.55 -1.07 15.06
CA ALA A 181 -9.44 0.34 15.43
C ALA A 181 -10.60 0.83 16.32
N THR A 182 -11.78 0.24 16.17
CA THR A 182 -12.97 0.55 16.97
C THR A 182 -13.09 -0.31 18.24
N GLY A 183 -12.17 -1.24 18.48
CA GLY A 183 -12.16 -2.11 19.68
C GLY A 183 -13.13 -3.29 19.62
N HIS A 184 -13.74 -3.58 18.47
CA HIS A 184 -14.64 -4.71 18.26
C HIS A 184 -13.85 -5.98 17.88
N PHE A 185 -13.08 -6.53 18.81
CA PHE A 185 -12.11 -7.58 18.55
C PHE A 185 -12.69 -8.87 18.01
N GLU A 186 -13.86 -9.30 18.47
CA GLU A 186 -14.52 -10.51 17.93
C GLU A 186 -14.87 -10.36 16.44
N ALA A 187 -15.44 -9.21 16.06
CA ALA A 187 -15.74 -8.90 14.67
C ALA A 187 -14.44 -8.78 13.83
N ALA A 188 -13.38 -8.19 14.41
CA ALA A 188 -12.08 -8.11 13.75
C ALA A 188 -11.52 -9.50 13.44
N LEU A 189 -11.52 -10.41 14.42
CA LEU A 189 -11.05 -11.79 14.24
C LEU A 189 -11.88 -12.56 13.21
N PHE A 190 -13.21 -12.39 13.22
CA PHE A 190 -14.07 -12.95 12.20
C PHE A 190 -13.68 -12.50 10.79
N HIS A 191 -13.44 -11.20 10.61
CA HIS A 191 -13.05 -10.67 9.30
C HIS A 191 -11.64 -11.10 8.90
N PHE A 192 -10.66 -11.14 9.80
CA PHE A 192 -9.33 -11.65 9.48
C PHE A 192 -9.31 -13.15 9.17
N ALA A 193 -10.17 -13.96 9.81
CA ALA A 193 -10.33 -15.37 9.44
C ALA A 193 -10.84 -15.51 8.00
N ASN A 194 -11.82 -14.70 7.60
CA ASN A 194 -12.30 -14.68 6.21
C ASN A 194 -11.25 -14.13 5.23
N ASP A 195 -10.47 -13.08 5.62
CA ASP A 195 -9.34 -12.59 4.83
C ASP A 195 -8.35 -13.74 4.53
N ILE A 196 -7.91 -14.45 5.57
CA ILE A 196 -6.98 -15.57 5.46
C ILE A 196 -7.56 -16.67 4.55
N TYR A 197 -8.83 -17.02 4.73
CA TYR A 197 -9.50 -18.02 3.90
C TYR A 197 -9.49 -17.63 2.42
N PHE A 198 -10.00 -16.44 2.08
CA PHE A 198 -10.07 -15.98 0.70
C PHE A 198 -8.68 -15.73 0.10
N ALA A 199 -7.72 -15.23 0.89
CA ALA A 199 -6.35 -15.08 0.42
C ALA A 199 -5.67 -16.43 0.16
N SER A 200 -5.93 -17.44 0.97
CA SER A 200 -5.38 -18.80 0.76
C SER A 200 -5.94 -19.47 -0.49
N GLU A 201 -7.22 -19.25 -0.80
CA GLU A 201 -7.85 -19.75 -2.03
C GLU A 201 -7.29 -19.09 -3.30
N GLU A 202 -6.91 -17.79 -3.23
CA GLU A 202 -6.39 -17.05 -4.38
C GLU A 202 -4.88 -17.21 -4.57
N TYR A 203 -4.12 -17.16 -3.47
CA TYR A 203 -2.65 -17.06 -3.51
C TYR A 203 -1.90 -18.24 -2.90
N GLY A 204 -2.62 -19.15 -2.23
CA GLY A 204 -2.05 -20.27 -1.48
C GLY A 204 -1.77 -19.93 -0.01
N LEU A 205 -1.70 -21.00 0.82
CA LEU A 205 -1.46 -20.88 2.27
C LEU A 205 -0.10 -20.22 2.59
N ASP A 206 0.95 -20.60 1.87
CA ASP A 206 2.34 -20.16 2.10
C ASP A 206 2.63 -18.80 1.40
N SER A 207 1.60 -18.06 1.02
CA SER A 207 1.80 -16.76 0.36
C SER A 207 2.00 -15.63 1.36
N THR A 208 2.83 -14.65 0.99
CA THR A 208 3.01 -13.42 1.80
C THR A 208 1.73 -12.61 1.94
N VAL A 209 0.77 -12.78 1.02
CA VAL A 209 -0.55 -12.14 1.08
C VAL A 209 -1.39 -12.76 2.19
N THR A 210 -1.47 -14.10 2.25
CA THR A 210 -2.18 -14.84 3.30
C THR A 210 -1.55 -14.59 4.67
N CYS A 211 -0.22 -14.61 4.73
CA CYS A 211 0.57 -14.32 5.92
C CYS A 211 0.28 -12.92 6.50
N GLY A 212 -0.03 -11.91 5.66
CA GLY A 212 -0.46 -10.60 6.12
C GLY A 212 -1.74 -10.63 6.98
N GLY A 213 -2.67 -11.54 6.68
CA GLY A 213 -3.87 -11.78 7.52
C GLY A 213 -3.52 -12.34 8.91
N TYR A 214 -2.60 -13.29 8.99
CA TYR A 214 -2.10 -13.81 10.27
C TYR A 214 -1.43 -12.75 11.12
N PHE A 215 -0.63 -11.87 10.51
CA PHE A 215 0.01 -10.77 11.22
C PHE A 215 -1.02 -9.80 11.83
N LEU A 216 -2.05 -9.41 11.07
CA LEU A 216 -3.11 -8.52 11.56
C LEU A 216 -3.97 -9.19 12.63
N MET A 217 -4.22 -10.50 12.52
CA MET A 217 -4.91 -11.27 13.56
C MET A 217 -4.08 -11.32 14.85
N ALA A 218 -2.76 -11.47 14.74
CA ALA A 218 -1.86 -11.44 15.88
C ALA A 218 -1.91 -10.06 16.61
N ASP A 219 -2.00 -8.94 15.88
CA ASP A 219 -2.15 -7.60 16.48
C ASP A 219 -3.41 -7.49 17.34
N VAL A 220 -4.51 -8.14 16.97
CA VAL A 220 -5.72 -8.21 17.80
C VAL A 220 -5.45 -8.99 19.09
N PHE A 221 -4.78 -10.15 19.01
CA PHE A 221 -4.46 -10.96 20.18
C PHE A 221 -3.42 -10.29 21.09
N VAL A 222 -2.52 -9.46 20.55
CA VAL A 222 -1.65 -8.59 21.37
C VAL A 222 -2.51 -7.65 22.24
N LYS A 223 -3.52 -7.01 21.63
CA LYS A 223 -4.45 -6.10 22.36
C LYS A 223 -5.34 -6.82 23.37
N GLN A 224 -5.63 -8.10 23.15
CA GLN A 224 -6.38 -8.95 24.08
C GLN A 224 -5.50 -9.54 25.21
N GLY A 225 -4.17 -9.45 25.08
CA GLY A 225 -3.24 -10.01 26.08
C GLY A 225 -3.07 -11.53 26.00
N GLU A 226 -3.16 -12.11 24.79
CA GLU A 226 -3.03 -13.55 24.52
C GLU A 226 -1.69 -13.93 23.88
N PRO A 227 -0.58 -13.89 24.62
CA PRO A 227 0.77 -13.99 24.06
C PRO A 227 1.11 -15.33 23.42
N ALA A 228 0.52 -16.42 23.89
CA ALA A 228 0.78 -17.75 23.33
C ALA A 228 0.23 -17.88 21.90
N ILE A 229 -0.93 -17.27 21.62
CA ILE A 229 -1.54 -17.23 20.29
C ILE A 229 -0.71 -16.33 19.39
N VAL A 230 -0.32 -15.14 19.91
CA VAL A 230 0.55 -14.18 19.17
C VAL A 230 1.85 -14.84 18.72
N HIS A 231 2.53 -15.55 19.63
CA HIS A 231 3.77 -16.26 19.31
C HIS A 231 3.59 -17.27 18.18
N SER A 232 2.52 -18.07 18.21
CA SER A 232 2.23 -19.05 17.17
C SER A 232 1.97 -18.41 15.81
N LEU A 233 1.22 -17.32 15.77
CA LEU A 233 0.92 -16.59 14.54
C LEU A 233 2.17 -15.87 13.99
N TYR A 234 2.96 -15.24 14.86
CA TYR A 234 4.20 -14.57 14.47
C TYR A 234 5.25 -15.55 13.95
N LYS A 235 5.29 -16.76 14.48
CA LYS A 235 6.15 -17.83 13.98
C LYS A 235 5.81 -18.17 12.53
N GLU A 236 4.54 -18.38 12.21
CA GLU A 236 4.07 -18.65 10.85
C GLU A 236 4.41 -17.50 9.89
N VAL A 237 4.18 -16.25 10.34
CA VAL A 237 4.51 -15.06 9.56
C VAL A 237 6.01 -14.97 9.28
N ALA A 238 6.84 -15.21 10.29
CA ALA A 238 8.30 -15.15 10.16
C ALA A 238 8.86 -16.24 9.24
N GLU A 239 8.36 -17.48 9.34
CA GLU A 239 8.76 -18.60 8.49
C GLU A 239 8.38 -18.36 7.02
N THR A 240 7.18 -17.85 6.76
CA THR A 240 6.72 -17.50 5.42
C THR A 240 7.58 -16.40 4.80
N TRP A 241 7.82 -15.29 5.53
CA TRP A 241 8.68 -14.22 5.03
C TRP A 241 10.13 -14.65 4.84
N HIS A 242 10.67 -15.45 5.75
CA HIS A 242 12.02 -16.01 5.61
C HIS A 242 12.17 -16.83 4.33
N SER A 243 11.23 -17.74 4.09
CA SER A 243 11.23 -18.58 2.89
C SER A 243 11.11 -17.75 1.60
N HIS A 244 10.25 -16.74 1.60
CA HIS A 244 10.06 -15.85 0.47
C HIS A 244 11.32 -15.03 0.18
N LEU A 245 11.90 -14.38 1.20
CA LEU A 245 13.12 -13.58 1.06
C LEU A 245 14.33 -14.42 0.64
N ALA A 246 14.44 -15.66 1.13
CA ALA A 246 15.50 -16.59 0.72
C ALA A 246 15.39 -16.94 -0.78
N LYS A 247 14.18 -17.21 -1.29
CA LYS A 247 13.94 -17.45 -2.73
C LYS A 247 14.31 -16.24 -3.57
N LEU A 248 13.90 -15.03 -3.14
CA LEU A 248 14.22 -13.78 -3.83
C LEU A 248 15.73 -13.52 -3.85
N LEU A 249 16.41 -13.72 -2.71
CA LEU A 249 17.86 -13.56 -2.60
C LEU A 249 18.60 -14.51 -3.54
N GLN A 250 18.19 -15.78 -3.58
CA GLN A 250 18.77 -16.76 -4.48
C GLN A 250 18.60 -16.37 -5.95
N SER A 251 17.40 -15.92 -6.34
CA SER A 251 17.12 -15.44 -7.69
C SER A 251 17.95 -14.20 -8.04
N HIS A 252 18.07 -13.27 -7.10
CA HIS A 252 18.88 -12.05 -7.28
C HIS A 252 20.37 -12.37 -7.48
N ILE A 253 20.94 -13.27 -6.67
CA ILE A 253 22.33 -13.73 -6.82
C ILE A 253 22.55 -14.40 -8.19
N GLN A 254 21.63 -15.25 -8.64
CA GLN A 254 21.72 -15.89 -9.96
C GLN A 254 21.65 -14.86 -11.11
N ASN A 255 20.85 -13.82 -10.97
CA ASN A 255 20.75 -12.74 -11.95
C ASN A 255 22.03 -11.89 -12.01
N LEU A 256 22.63 -11.57 -10.86
CA LEU A 256 23.91 -10.86 -10.79
C LEU A 256 25.06 -11.67 -11.40
N GLN A 257 25.04 -13.00 -11.28
CA GLN A 257 26.04 -13.88 -11.93
C GLN A 257 25.90 -13.87 -13.45
N LYS A 258 24.68 -13.71 -13.99
CA LYS A 258 24.41 -13.66 -15.43
C LYS A 258 24.66 -12.26 -16.03
N ASN A 259 24.34 -11.23 -15.30
CA ASN A 259 24.41 -9.82 -15.72
C ASN A 259 24.98 -8.96 -14.59
N PRO A 260 26.32 -8.80 -14.49
CA PRO A 260 26.98 -8.06 -13.40
C PRO A 260 26.61 -6.57 -13.32
N ASP A 261 26.12 -5.97 -14.40
CA ASP A 261 25.82 -4.53 -14.51
C ASP A 261 24.39 -4.16 -14.10
N THR A 262 23.57 -5.14 -13.65
CA THR A 262 22.21 -4.86 -13.19
C THR A 262 22.25 -4.32 -11.74
N THR A 263 22.02 -3.01 -11.60
CA THR A 263 21.94 -2.31 -10.30
C THR A 263 20.50 -2.10 -9.82
N GLU A 264 19.51 -2.74 -10.43
CA GLU A 264 18.11 -2.60 -10.01
C GLU A 264 17.87 -3.32 -8.67
N PRO A 265 17.26 -2.63 -7.68
CA PRO A 265 16.90 -3.25 -6.42
C PRO A 265 15.88 -4.38 -6.69
N ALA A 266 16.11 -5.54 -6.10
CA ALA A 266 15.23 -6.70 -6.26
C ALA A 266 13.90 -6.55 -5.50
N PHE A 267 13.72 -5.45 -4.76
CA PHE A 267 12.57 -5.21 -3.89
C PHE A 267 12.11 -3.75 -3.99
N ASP A 268 10.81 -3.53 -4.14
CA ASP A 268 10.25 -2.19 -4.14
C ASP A 268 10.41 -1.52 -2.76
N LYS A 269 10.74 -0.22 -2.74
CA LYS A 269 10.98 0.51 -1.49
C LYS A 269 9.75 0.56 -0.57
N GLY A 270 8.55 0.64 -1.13
CA GLY A 270 7.31 0.64 -0.35
C GLY A 270 7.11 -0.69 0.36
N GLN A 271 7.23 -1.79 -0.38
CA GLN A 271 7.17 -3.15 0.16
C GLN A 271 8.30 -3.40 1.19
N GLN A 272 9.51 -2.90 0.94
CA GLN A 272 10.62 -3.03 1.89
C GLN A 272 10.31 -2.39 3.24
N VAL A 273 9.68 -1.22 3.25
CA VAL A 273 9.29 -0.52 4.48
C VAL A 273 8.22 -1.30 5.22
N GLU A 274 7.20 -1.80 4.52
CA GLU A 274 6.09 -2.56 5.10
C GLU A 274 6.57 -3.88 5.71
N VAL A 275 7.31 -4.68 4.95
CA VAL A 275 7.88 -5.96 5.44
C VAL A 275 8.84 -5.72 6.60
N GLY A 276 9.64 -4.65 6.51
CA GLY A 276 10.53 -4.25 7.59
C GLY A 276 9.79 -3.84 8.87
N LYS A 277 8.59 -3.28 8.78
CA LYS A 277 7.75 -3.01 9.96
C LYS A 277 7.25 -4.32 10.57
N ILE A 278 6.69 -5.21 9.76
CA ILE A 278 6.20 -6.53 10.20
C ILE A 278 7.30 -7.29 10.95
N LEU A 279 8.45 -7.48 10.33
CA LEU A 279 9.55 -8.24 10.92
C LEU A 279 10.12 -7.58 12.18
N ARG A 280 10.16 -6.23 12.26
CA ARG A 280 10.59 -5.54 13.49
C ARG A 280 9.57 -5.69 14.62
N SER A 281 8.27 -5.59 14.35
CA SER A 281 7.24 -5.82 15.36
C SER A 281 7.32 -7.25 15.93
N ILE A 282 7.56 -8.24 15.09
CA ILE A 282 7.78 -9.63 15.55
C ILE A 282 9.05 -9.72 16.40
N LEU A 283 10.16 -9.10 15.95
CA LEU A 283 11.43 -9.13 16.68
C LEU A 283 11.29 -8.49 18.06
N GLU A 284 10.61 -7.34 18.16
CA GLU A 284 10.36 -6.64 19.43
C GLU A 284 9.54 -7.50 20.38
N PHE A 285 8.51 -8.18 19.87
CA PHE A 285 7.68 -9.10 20.66
C PHE A 285 8.48 -10.29 21.18
N GLU A 286 9.32 -10.91 20.36
CA GLU A 286 10.11 -12.08 20.70
C GLU A 286 11.35 -11.77 21.57
N GLN A 287 11.77 -10.50 21.66
CA GLN A 287 12.86 -10.06 22.53
C GLN A 287 12.46 -9.87 23.98
N ASP A 288 11.18 -9.94 24.32
CA ASP A 288 10.73 -9.88 25.73
C ASP A 288 11.37 -11.03 26.52
N GLU A 289 12.08 -10.68 27.62
CA GLU A 289 12.93 -11.60 28.40
C GLU A 289 12.17 -12.82 28.94
N THR A 290 10.86 -12.71 29.09
CA THR A 290 10.01 -13.76 29.62
C THR A 290 9.69 -14.86 28.58
N ARG A 291 10.00 -14.66 27.29
CA ARG A 291 9.50 -15.47 26.17
C ARG A 291 10.54 -15.87 25.13
N LYS A 292 11.83 -15.61 25.39
CA LYS A 292 12.90 -15.82 24.41
C LYS A 292 12.92 -17.23 23.81
N GLU A 293 12.45 -17.35 22.56
CA GLU A 293 12.90 -18.44 21.67
C GLU A 293 14.07 -17.96 20.80
N PRO A 294 15.33 -18.34 21.13
CA PRO A 294 16.50 -17.85 20.40
C PRO A 294 16.46 -18.19 18.90
N ALA A 295 15.83 -19.30 18.53
CA ALA A 295 15.68 -19.74 17.16
C ALA A 295 14.78 -18.77 16.35
N GLN A 296 13.66 -18.35 16.93
CA GLN A 296 12.72 -17.41 16.30
C GLN A 296 13.36 -16.02 16.13
N VAL A 297 14.01 -15.52 17.17
CA VAL A 297 14.78 -14.25 17.12
C VAL A 297 15.82 -14.29 16.01
N ALA A 298 16.56 -15.40 15.89
CA ALA A 298 17.57 -15.57 14.86
C ALA A 298 16.97 -15.62 13.44
N LEU A 299 15.83 -16.30 13.26
CA LEU A 299 15.10 -16.37 11.99
C LEU A 299 14.66 -14.99 11.52
N VAL A 300 14.04 -14.21 12.41
CA VAL A 300 13.54 -12.86 12.10
C VAL A 300 14.70 -11.90 11.81
N ALA A 301 15.78 -11.96 12.62
CA ALA A 301 16.98 -11.15 12.38
C ALA A 301 17.63 -11.48 11.04
N HIS A 302 17.68 -12.75 10.65
CA HIS A 302 18.18 -13.17 9.34
C HIS A 302 17.28 -12.67 8.20
N SER A 303 15.98 -12.71 8.38
CA SER A 303 15.01 -12.18 7.40
C SER A 303 15.17 -10.67 7.19
N LEU A 304 15.40 -9.90 8.27
CA LEU A 304 15.70 -8.47 8.20
C LEU A 304 17.03 -8.18 7.48
N ALA A 305 18.04 -9.03 7.67
CA ALA A 305 19.32 -8.90 6.96
C ALA A 305 19.16 -9.14 5.46
N MET A 306 18.41 -10.20 5.06
CA MET A 306 18.09 -10.47 3.66
C MET A 306 17.30 -9.32 3.02
N LEU A 307 16.31 -8.79 3.73
CA LEU A 307 15.50 -7.65 3.27
C LEU A 307 16.35 -6.40 3.04
N SER A 308 17.27 -6.08 3.97
CA SER A 308 18.20 -4.95 3.84
C SER A 308 19.15 -5.11 2.65
N TYR A 309 19.66 -6.31 2.42
CA TYR A 309 20.51 -6.62 1.27
C TYR A 309 19.75 -6.44 -0.06
N LEU A 310 18.55 -7.00 -0.18
CA LEU A 310 17.70 -6.91 -1.37
C LEU A 310 17.25 -5.47 -1.69
N GLY A 311 17.11 -4.63 -0.64
CA GLY A 311 16.78 -3.22 -0.77
C GLY A 311 17.99 -2.30 -1.04
N GLY A 312 19.21 -2.85 -1.15
CA GLY A 312 20.45 -2.09 -1.39
C GLY A 312 21.00 -1.35 -0.17
N ASP A 313 20.49 -1.60 1.04
CA ASP A 313 20.83 -0.90 2.29
C ASP A 313 21.86 -1.72 3.11
N VAL A 314 23.06 -1.93 2.56
CA VAL A 314 24.10 -2.79 3.14
C VAL A 314 24.65 -2.25 4.47
N THR A 315 24.50 -0.95 4.74
CA THR A 315 25.01 -0.30 5.95
C THR A 315 24.24 -0.65 7.22
N ARG A 316 22.98 -1.06 7.12
CA ARG A 316 22.13 -1.43 8.28
C ARG A 316 22.37 -2.84 8.82
N VAL A 317 23.08 -3.67 8.08
CA VAL A 317 23.41 -5.06 8.49
C VAL A 317 24.36 -5.09 9.70
N SER A 318 25.14 -4.03 9.94
CA SER A 318 26.12 -3.95 11.03
C SER A 318 25.52 -3.66 12.41
N HIS A 319 24.24 -3.35 12.53
CA HIS A 319 23.57 -3.01 13.81
C HIS A 319 22.68 -4.12 14.37
N LEU A 320 22.71 -5.32 13.81
CA LEU A 320 21.96 -6.46 14.32
C LEU A 320 22.60 -7.02 15.61
N PRO A 321 21.82 -7.55 16.56
CA PRO A 321 22.35 -8.10 17.82
C PRO A 321 23.38 -9.20 17.57
N ARG A 322 24.41 -9.29 18.42
CA ARG A 322 25.53 -10.28 18.32
C ARG A 322 25.06 -11.73 18.20
N SER A 323 23.85 -12.08 18.65
CA SER A 323 23.24 -13.40 18.45
C SER A 323 22.93 -13.70 16.97
N ALA A 324 22.68 -12.67 16.16
CA ALA A 324 22.53 -12.81 14.71
C ALA A 324 23.89 -12.99 14.00
N GLU A 325 24.98 -12.43 14.54
CA GLU A 325 26.32 -12.60 13.95
C GLU A 325 26.83 -14.07 13.97
N VAL A 326 26.43 -14.85 14.97
CA VAL A 326 26.80 -16.28 15.06
C VAL A 326 26.13 -17.09 13.94
N ASN A 327 24.88 -16.80 13.62
CA ASN A 327 24.16 -17.47 12.51
C ASN A 327 24.55 -16.91 11.13
N ILE A 328 24.92 -15.64 11.04
CA ILE A 328 25.52 -15.08 9.82
C ILE A 328 26.89 -15.74 9.53
N ARG A 329 27.66 -16.12 10.56
CA ARG A 329 28.87 -16.91 10.38
C ARG A 329 28.60 -18.36 9.93
N LEU A 330 27.50 -18.98 10.37
CA LEU A 330 27.07 -20.30 9.90
C LEU A 330 26.54 -20.26 8.46
N THR A 331 25.81 -19.20 8.08
CA THR A 331 25.42 -18.96 6.69
C THR A 331 26.58 -18.48 5.81
N ARG A 332 27.58 -17.79 6.36
CA ARG A 332 28.87 -17.54 5.65
C ARG A 332 29.57 -18.84 5.26
N SER A 333 29.51 -19.90 6.06
CA SER A 333 30.05 -21.21 5.64
C SER A 333 29.24 -21.85 4.50
N HIS A 334 27.95 -21.58 4.34
CA HIS A 334 27.18 -21.97 3.17
C HIS A 334 27.33 -21.01 1.99
N VAL A 335 27.55 -19.72 2.23
CA VAL A 335 27.79 -18.69 1.19
C VAL A 335 29.29 -18.64 0.78
N GLN A 336 30.22 -19.13 1.60
CA GLN A 336 31.65 -19.28 1.23
C GLN A 336 31.88 -20.35 0.16
N LEU A 337 30.89 -21.17 -0.19
CA LEU A 337 30.92 -21.99 -1.41
C LEU A 337 30.62 -21.17 -2.69
N VAL A 338 30.27 -19.91 -2.59
CA VAL A 338 30.17 -18.98 -3.70
C VAL A 338 31.18 -17.85 -3.45
N ASN A 339 32.34 -17.94 -4.07
CA ASN A 339 33.43 -16.96 -3.99
C ASN A 339 32.97 -15.55 -4.29
N PHE A 340 32.75 -14.72 -3.27
CA PHE A 340 32.67 -13.27 -3.40
C PHE A 340 34.05 -12.67 -3.01
N PRO A 341 34.71 -11.98 -3.92
CA PRO A 341 35.89 -11.20 -3.56
C PRO A 341 35.45 -9.98 -2.75
N LEU A 342 35.70 -9.99 -1.45
CA LEU A 342 35.68 -8.76 -0.66
C LEU A 342 36.80 -7.85 -1.19
N ARG A 343 36.47 -6.76 -1.87
CA ARG A 343 37.41 -5.68 -2.14
C ARG A 343 37.79 -5.06 -0.79
N ASP A 344 39.05 -5.21 -0.44
CA ASP A 344 39.69 -4.54 0.67
C ASP A 344 39.48 -3.02 0.55
N CYS A 345 38.67 -2.43 1.42
CA CYS A 345 38.66 -1.01 1.70
C CYS A 345 39.70 -0.70 2.78
N ASN A 346 41.00 -0.90 2.46
CA ASN A 346 42.09 -0.37 3.24
C ASN A 346 43.23 0.01 2.30
N SER A 347 43.20 1.24 1.79
CA SER A 347 44.42 2.01 1.47
C SER A 347 44.02 3.38 0.93
N HIS A 348 43.95 4.36 1.80
CA HIS A 348 44.48 5.72 1.50
C HIS A 348 44.45 6.52 2.80
N ASN A 349 45.55 6.31 3.55
CA ASN A 349 46.12 7.35 4.38
C ASN A 349 47.60 7.39 4.04
N LYS A 350 47.97 8.34 3.23
CA LYS A 350 49.23 9.08 3.27
C LYS A 350 49.02 10.44 2.66
#